data_57822576d664beaa5d74d9c65634e3e1
#
_entry.id   57822576d664beaa5d74d9c65634e3e1
#
_cell.length_a   1.000
_cell.length_b   1.000
_cell.length_c   1.000
_cell.angle_alpha   90.00
_cell.angle_beta   90.00
_cell.angle_gamma   90.00
#
_symmetry.space_group_name_H-M   'P 1'
#
loop_
_entity.id
_entity.type
_entity.pdbx_description
1 polymer ?
#
loop_
_entity_poly.entity_id
_entity_poly.type
_entity_poly.pdbx_seq_one_letter_code
_entity_poly.pdbx_strand_id
1 'polypeptide(L)'
;MIKLDVNFSRYNLSIEAKIWNKKENKFEEIDALFDTGAHTCAIDLDLFLNLGYDLDDARKSFISTASSSRETAHRIRIEQMMLDNTVLKDVTFNTFEFPVVSRPIIIGMNILRQFEVSMNFKNKMIIMQENYLCENDDYYCHDIFGDWRVDNIGK
;
A
#
# COMPACT_ATOMS: atom_id res chain seq x y z
N MET A 1 -14.46 7.04 -5.02
CA MET A 1 -13.43 7.87 -5.73
C MET A 1 -12.46 8.40 -4.70
N ILE A 2 -11.17 8.11 -4.86
CA ILE A 2 -10.06 8.55 -4.01
C ILE A 2 -9.33 9.66 -4.74
N LYS A 3 -9.03 10.76 -4.06
CA LYS A 3 -8.27 11.90 -4.60
C LYS A 3 -7.05 12.13 -3.75
N LEU A 4 -5.87 11.98 -4.33
CA LEU A 4 -4.61 12.09 -3.63
C LEU A 4 -3.84 13.30 -4.15
N ASP A 5 -3.46 14.19 -3.24
CA ASP A 5 -2.50 15.24 -3.54
C ASP A 5 -1.10 14.64 -3.65
N VAL A 6 -0.37 15.04 -4.67
CA VAL A 6 0.97 14.50 -4.94
C VAL A 6 2.02 15.52 -4.57
N ASN A 7 2.94 15.11 -3.75
CA ASN A 7 4.14 15.86 -3.48
C ASN A 7 5.28 15.34 -4.36
N PHE A 8 5.77 16.19 -5.26
CA PHE A 8 6.93 15.90 -6.09
C PHE A 8 8.18 16.36 -5.35
N SER A 9 8.85 15.45 -4.67
CA SER A 9 10.20 15.72 -4.18
C SER A 9 11.23 15.03 -5.08
N ARG A 10 11.98 15.83 -5.81
CA ARG A 10 12.99 15.39 -6.80
C ARG A 10 12.38 14.54 -7.92
N TYR A 11 12.39 13.21 -7.81
CA TYR A 11 11.97 12.30 -8.90
C TYR A 11 10.90 11.30 -8.47
N ASN A 12 10.28 11.50 -7.31
CA ASN A 12 9.35 10.52 -6.74
C ASN A 12 7.95 11.09 -6.55
N LEU A 13 6.94 10.26 -6.77
CA LEU A 13 5.55 10.53 -6.47
C LEU A 13 5.28 10.16 -5.01
N SER A 14 5.17 11.16 -4.14
CA SER A 14 4.82 10.97 -2.73
C SER A 14 3.37 11.36 -2.49
N ILE A 15 2.67 10.54 -1.75
CA ILE A 15 1.29 10.77 -1.32
C ILE A 15 1.19 10.60 0.19
N GLU A 16 0.18 11.18 0.80
CA GLU A 16 -0.18 10.91 2.18
C GLU A 16 -1.01 9.63 2.26
N ALA A 17 -0.61 8.70 3.11
CA ALA A 17 -1.39 7.55 3.51
C ALA A 17 -1.58 7.57 5.03
N LYS A 18 -2.66 6.96 5.52
CA LYS A 18 -2.87 6.78 6.96
C LYS A 18 -2.91 5.31 7.27
N ILE A 19 -2.09 4.89 8.23
CA ILE A 19 -2.01 3.50 8.68
C ILE A 19 -2.56 3.39 10.09
N TRP A 20 -3.33 2.34 10.36
CA TRP A 20 -3.85 2.07 11.67
C TRP A 20 -2.73 1.70 12.65
N ASN A 21 -2.57 2.52 13.69
CA ASN A 21 -1.67 2.24 14.80
C ASN A 21 -2.44 1.47 15.86
N LYS A 22 -2.14 0.17 16.01
CA LYS A 22 -2.77 -0.72 17.00
C LYS A 22 -2.44 -0.31 18.43
N LYS A 23 -1.23 0.18 18.65
CA LYS A 23 -0.75 0.57 19.97
C LYS A 23 -1.46 1.81 20.50
N GLU A 24 -1.72 2.78 19.62
CA GLU A 24 -2.34 4.05 19.98
C GLU A 24 -3.83 4.13 19.65
N ASN A 25 -4.37 3.10 18.97
CA ASN A 25 -5.76 3.01 18.55
C ASN A 25 -6.22 4.22 17.72
N LYS A 26 -5.40 4.63 16.76
CA LYS A 26 -5.65 5.76 15.85
C LYS A 26 -4.97 5.57 14.50
N PHE A 27 -5.37 6.34 13.50
CA PHE A 27 -4.62 6.45 12.26
C PHE A 27 -3.41 7.38 12.40
N GLU A 28 -2.27 6.96 11.85
CA GLU A 28 -1.09 7.79 11.68
C GLU A 28 -0.90 8.19 10.23
N GLU A 29 -0.63 9.47 10.01
CA GLU A 29 -0.31 10.03 8.69
C GLU A 29 1.15 9.74 8.35
N ILE A 30 1.38 9.16 7.19
CA ILE A 30 2.71 8.71 6.77
C ILE A 30 2.88 9.01 5.27
N ASP A 31 4.01 9.59 4.92
CA ASP A 31 4.41 9.76 3.53
C ASP A 31 4.66 8.40 2.88
N ALA A 32 3.97 8.14 1.78
CA ALA A 32 4.09 6.91 1.01
C ALA A 32 4.55 7.20 -0.42
N LEU A 33 5.38 6.31 -0.95
CA LEU A 33 5.74 6.30 -2.36
C LEU A 33 4.62 5.64 -3.17
N PHE A 34 4.08 6.33 -4.16
CA PHE A 34 3.16 5.76 -5.13
C PHE A 34 3.99 5.14 -6.27
N ASP A 35 4.04 3.81 -6.34
CA ASP A 35 4.98 3.10 -7.21
C ASP A 35 4.30 2.00 -8.04
N THR A 36 4.04 2.31 -9.32
CA THR A 36 3.49 1.34 -10.27
C THR A 36 4.48 0.23 -10.67
N GLY A 37 5.76 0.39 -10.34
CA GLY A 37 6.80 -0.62 -10.55
C GLY A 37 6.90 -1.64 -9.41
N ALA A 38 6.32 -1.34 -8.25
CA ALA A 38 6.30 -2.26 -7.12
C ALA A 38 5.14 -3.26 -7.26
N HIS A 39 5.45 -4.56 -7.23
CA HIS A 39 4.44 -5.64 -7.34
C HIS A 39 3.49 -5.66 -6.15
N THR A 40 4.03 -5.46 -4.97
CA THR A 40 3.31 -5.51 -3.69
C THR A 40 3.70 -4.28 -2.87
N CYS A 41 2.78 -3.78 -2.07
CA CYS A 41 3.07 -2.75 -1.09
C CYS A 41 4.20 -3.20 -0.17
N ALA A 42 5.00 -2.25 0.28
CA ALA A 42 6.06 -2.49 1.24
C ALA A 42 5.99 -1.48 2.39
N ILE A 43 6.39 -1.92 3.56
CA ILE A 43 6.47 -1.09 4.77
C ILE A 43 7.81 -1.33 5.46
N ASP A 44 8.39 -0.27 5.98
CA ASP A 44 9.59 -0.37 6.82
C ASP A 44 9.31 -1.24 8.04
N LEU A 45 10.24 -2.16 8.35
CA LEU A 45 10.08 -3.11 9.44
C LEU A 45 9.96 -2.41 10.80
N ASP A 46 10.79 -1.40 11.05
CA ASP A 46 10.76 -0.68 12.32
C ASP A 46 9.46 0.11 12.48
N LEU A 47 8.96 0.72 11.40
CA LEU A 47 7.66 1.38 11.41
C LEU A 47 6.55 0.37 11.73
N PHE A 48 6.54 -0.80 11.06
CA PHE A 48 5.54 -1.85 11.29
C PHE A 48 5.47 -2.27 12.76
N LEU A 49 6.63 -2.52 13.38
CA LEU A 49 6.71 -2.89 14.80
C LEU A 49 6.29 -1.72 15.72
N ASN A 50 6.66 -0.49 15.38
CA ASN A 50 6.29 0.70 16.16
C ASN A 50 4.78 0.98 16.13
N LEU A 51 4.09 0.62 15.05
CA LEU A 51 2.62 0.68 14.94
C LEU A 51 1.90 -0.39 15.79
N GLY A 52 2.63 -1.24 16.50
CA GLY A 52 2.08 -2.26 17.39
C GLY A 52 1.68 -3.56 16.72
N TYR A 53 2.20 -3.80 15.52
CA TYR A 53 2.10 -5.11 14.86
C TYR A 53 3.30 -5.99 15.24
N ASP A 54 3.20 -7.30 15.00
CA ASP A 54 4.25 -8.28 15.21
C ASP A 54 4.40 -9.19 13.98
N LEU A 55 5.39 -10.05 14.02
CA LEU A 55 5.69 -10.99 12.95
C LEU A 55 5.18 -12.42 13.22
N ASP A 56 4.36 -12.63 14.25
CA ASP A 56 3.95 -13.98 14.68
C ASP A 56 3.19 -14.72 13.56
N ASP A 57 2.33 -14.02 12.82
CA ASP A 57 1.58 -14.56 11.68
C ASP A 57 2.25 -14.27 10.32
N ALA A 58 3.44 -13.72 10.32
CA ALA A 58 4.14 -13.34 9.11
C ALA A 58 4.66 -14.55 8.33
N ARG A 59 4.54 -14.52 7.01
CA ARG A 59 5.11 -15.52 6.12
C ARG A 59 6.41 -15.03 5.51
N LYS A 60 7.41 -15.89 5.43
CA LYS A 60 8.64 -15.55 4.70
C LYS A 60 8.31 -15.23 3.25
N SER A 61 8.89 -14.16 2.77
CA SER A 61 8.73 -13.64 1.41
C SER A 61 10.08 -13.15 0.90
N PHE A 62 10.12 -12.71 -0.36
CA PHE A 62 11.30 -12.14 -0.97
C PHE A 62 10.90 -10.89 -1.74
N ILE A 63 11.75 -9.88 -1.66
CA ILE A 63 11.66 -8.67 -2.47
C ILE A 63 12.85 -8.65 -3.43
N SER A 64 12.60 -8.34 -4.69
CA SER A 64 13.65 -8.01 -5.65
C SER A 64 13.74 -6.49 -5.75
N THR A 65 14.90 -5.96 -5.50
CA THR A 65 15.17 -4.53 -5.63
C THR A 65 15.63 -4.18 -7.05
N ALA A 66 15.64 -2.89 -7.38
CA ALA A 66 16.14 -2.41 -8.67
C ALA A 66 17.61 -2.77 -8.93
N SER A 67 18.39 -3.04 -7.87
CA SER A 67 19.76 -3.53 -7.96
C SER A 67 19.87 -5.03 -8.26
N SER A 68 18.76 -5.71 -8.56
CA SER A 68 18.67 -7.15 -8.81
C SER A 68 19.09 -8.02 -7.61
N SER A 69 19.21 -7.46 -6.43
CA SER A 69 19.36 -8.24 -5.21
C SER A 69 18.01 -8.82 -4.78
N ARG A 70 18.04 -10.07 -4.33
CA ARG A 70 16.89 -10.74 -3.72
C ARG A 70 17.06 -10.71 -2.22
N GLU A 71 16.18 -10.00 -1.55
CA GLU A 71 16.25 -9.82 -0.11
C GLU A 71 15.10 -10.54 0.59
N THR A 72 15.39 -11.06 1.77
CA THR A 72 14.37 -11.71 2.60
C THR A 72 13.43 -10.65 3.16
N ALA A 73 12.15 -10.90 3.04
CA ALA A 73 11.08 -10.06 3.58
C ALA A 73 10.07 -10.91 4.33
N HIS A 74 9.17 -10.25 5.03
CA HIS A 74 8.04 -10.91 5.68
C HIS A 74 6.75 -10.38 5.04
N ARG A 75 5.91 -11.28 4.58
CA ARG A 75 4.56 -10.94 4.15
C ARG A 75 3.67 -10.84 5.36
N ILE A 76 3.07 -9.66 5.51
CA ILE A 76 2.26 -9.28 6.67
C ILE A 76 0.93 -8.67 6.20
N ARG A 77 0.00 -8.50 7.12
CA ARG A 77 -1.24 -7.76 6.92
C ARG A 77 -1.29 -6.53 7.80
N ILE A 78 -1.69 -5.42 7.22
CA ILE A 78 -2.09 -4.21 7.93
C ILE A 78 -3.61 -4.21 8.04
N GLU A 79 -4.15 -4.13 9.24
CA GLU A 79 -5.59 -4.22 9.50
C GLU A 79 -6.38 -3.15 8.75
N GLN A 80 -5.90 -1.91 8.80
CA GLN A 80 -6.55 -0.80 8.13
C GLN A 80 -5.52 0.20 7.60
N MET A 81 -5.77 0.65 6.40
CA MET A 81 -5.06 1.72 5.73
C MET A 81 -6.07 2.67 5.11
N MET A 82 -5.81 3.96 5.14
CA MET A 82 -6.69 4.96 4.53
C MET A 82 -5.93 5.73 3.46
N LEU A 83 -6.55 5.85 2.30
CA LEU A 83 -6.14 6.74 1.20
C LEU A 83 -7.25 7.76 0.99
N ASP A 84 -6.96 9.05 1.14
CA ASP A 84 -7.96 10.10 1.22
C ASP A 84 -8.99 9.75 2.33
N ASN A 85 -10.25 9.58 1.99
CA ASN A 85 -11.33 9.20 2.92
C ASN A 85 -11.77 7.73 2.78
N THR A 86 -11.01 6.91 2.05
CA THR A 86 -11.35 5.51 1.79
C THR A 86 -10.48 4.59 2.65
N VAL A 87 -11.12 3.78 3.47
CA VAL A 87 -10.46 2.78 4.31
C VAL A 87 -10.34 1.46 3.54
N LEU A 88 -9.12 0.98 3.40
CA LEU A 88 -8.78 -0.35 2.90
C LEU A 88 -8.48 -1.25 4.09
N LYS A 89 -9.07 -2.45 4.12
CA LYS A 89 -8.88 -3.42 5.22
C LYS A 89 -8.02 -4.59 4.79
N ASP A 90 -7.33 -5.19 5.75
CA ASP A 90 -6.54 -6.42 5.57
C ASP A 90 -5.53 -6.34 4.42
N VAL A 91 -4.88 -5.18 4.29
CA VAL A 91 -3.97 -4.91 3.18
C VAL A 91 -2.67 -5.68 3.34
N THR A 92 -2.29 -6.42 2.30
CA THR A 92 -1.04 -7.17 2.27
C THR A 92 0.15 -6.25 1.98
N PHE A 93 1.18 -6.36 2.81
CA PHE A 93 2.47 -5.71 2.64
C PHE A 93 3.62 -6.72 2.73
N ASN A 94 4.75 -6.35 2.20
CA ASN A 94 6.02 -6.96 2.58
C ASN A 94 6.78 -6.01 3.49
N THR A 95 7.37 -6.52 4.57
CA THR A 95 8.29 -5.72 5.36
C THR A 95 9.63 -5.58 4.62
N PHE A 96 10.27 -4.46 4.76
CA PHE A 96 11.57 -4.19 4.16
C PHE A 96 12.36 -3.22 5.04
N GLU A 97 13.67 -3.41 5.12
CA GLU A 97 14.56 -2.45 5.76
C GLU A 97 14.98 -1.40 4.73
N PHE A 98 14.34 -0.23 4.80
CA PHE A 98 14.66 0.86 3.88
C PHE A 98 15.98 1.52 4.27
N PRO A 99 16.94 1.63 3.34
CA PRO A 99 18.23 2.25 3.63
C PRO A 99 18.12 3.76 3.91
N VAL A 100 17.02 4.38 3.54
CA VAL A 100 16.72 5.79 3.80
C VAL A 100 15.26 5.92 4.20
N VAL A 101 15.00 6.25 5.45
CA VAL A 101 13.65 6.26 6.07
C VAL A 101 12.80 7.49 5.70
N SER A 102 13.06 8.15 4.57
CA SER A 102 12.24 9.31 4.18
C SER A 102 10.84 8.96 3.68
N ARG A 103 10.62 7.71 3.31
CA ARG A 103 9.32 7.19 2.85
C ARG A 103 9.21 5.72 3.22
N PRO A 104 8.71 5.46 4.41
CA PRO A 104 8.72 4.11 4.97
C PRO A 104 7.62 3.20 4.40
N ILE A 105 6.83 3.70 3.43
CA ILE A 105 5.76 2.95 2.79
C ILE A 105 5.83 3.09 1.27
N ILE A 106 5.63 1.97 0.59
CA ILE A 106 5.42 1.90 -0.86
C ILE A 106 4.01 1.38 -1.12
N ILE A 107 3.23 2.10 -1.92
CA ILE A 107 1.94 1.66 -2.43
C ILE A 107 2.16 1.03 -3.79
N GLY A 108 1.97 -0.27 -3.88
CA GLY A 108 2.27 -1.08 -5.05
C GLY A 108 1.03 -1.60 -5.78
N MET A 109 1.28 -2.41 -6.80
CA MET A 109 0.26 -2.90 -7.74
C MET A 109 -0.82 -3.77 -7.11
N ASN A 110 -0.58 -4.40 -5.96
CA ASN A 110 -1.63 -5.16 -5.27
C ASN A 110 -2.81 -4.27 -4.80
N ILE A 111 -2.57 -2.98 -4.56
CA ILE A 111 -3.64 -1.99 -4.37
C ILE A 111 -4.03 -1.36 -5.70
N LEU A 112 -3.06 -0.79 -6.43
CA LEU A 112 -3.31 0.09 -7.56
C LEU A 112 -4.12 -0.56 -8.69
N ARG A 113 -3.92 -1.85 -8.98
CA ARG A 113 -4.63 -2.59 -10.02
C ARG A 113 -6.13 -2.75 -9.79
N GLN A 114 -6.63 -2.43 -8.60
CA GLN A 114 -8.04 -2.51 -8.26
C GLN A 114 -8.82 -1.25 -8.61
N PHE A 115 -8.07 -0.25 -9.07
CA PHE A 115 -8.62 1.06 -9.41
C PHE A 115 -8.27 1.42 -10.86
N GLU A 116 -9.15 2.16 -11.48
CA GLU A 116 -8.80 2.98 -12.61
C GLU A 116 -8.03 4.20 -12.09
N VAL A 117 -6.75 4.31 -12.47
CA VAL A 117 -5.86 5.34 -11.95
C VAL A 117 -5.60 6.40 -13.02
N SER A 118 -5.93 7.64 -12.70
CA SER A 118 -5.64 8.81 -13.54
C SER A 118 -4.68 9.76 -12.82
N MET A 119 -3.60 10.14 -13.49
CA MET A 119 -2.58 11.04 -12.94
C MET A 119 -2.54 12.36 -13.71
N ASN A 120 -2.63 13.47 -12.97
CA ASN A 120 -2.47 14.80 -13.52
C ASN A 120 -1.27 15.50 -12.86
N PHE A 121 -0.15 15.48 -13.56
CA PHE A 121 1.09 16.09 -13.07
C PHE A 121 1.03 17.61 -12.93
N LYS A 122 0.26 18.28 -13.80
CA LYS A 122 0.10 19.73 -13.74
C LYS A 122 -0.66 20.17 -12.49
N ASN A 123 -1.70 19.42 -12.14
CA ASN A 123 -2.54 19.69 -10.97
C ASN A 123 -2.03 18.97 -9.71
N LYS A 124 -0.95 18.20 -9.83
CA LYS A 124 -0.37 17.40 -8.73
C LYS A 124 -1.40 16.51 -8.04
N MET A 125 -2.18 15.79 -8.84
CA MET A 125 -3.30 14.99 -8.35
C MET A 125 -3.32 13.60 -8.97
N ILE A 126 -3.61 12.60 -8.15
CA ILE A 126 -3.96 11.26 -8.57
C ILE A 126 -5.42 11.02 -8.21
N ILE A 127 -6.19 10.50 -9.16
CA ILE A 127 -7.58 10.09 -8.96
C ILE A 127 -7.63 8.59 -9.15
N MET A 128 -8.21 7.88 -8.17
CA MET A 128 -8.42 6.45 -8.24
C MET A 128 -9.93 6.17 -8.13
N GLN A 129 -10.48 5.47 -9.11
CA GLN A 129 -11.88 5.04 -9.14
C GLN A 129 -11.94 3.53 -9.01
N GLU A 130 -12.88 3.02 -8.23
CA GLU A 130 -13.09 1.57 -8.15
C GLU A 130 -13.41 1.01 -9.52
N ASN A 131 -12.73 -0.06 -9.88
CA ASN A 131 -12.95 -0.73 -11.16
C ASN A 131 -14.05 -1.78 -10.99
N TYR A 132 -15.28 -1.43 -11.35
CA TYR A 132 -16.44 -2.33 -11.26
C TYR A 132 -16.38 -3.55 -12.19
N LEU A 133 -15.35 -3.65 -13.06
CA LEU A 133 -15.16 -4.80 -13.91
C LEU A 133 -14.72 -6.07 -13.17
N CYS A 134 -14.36 -5.94 -11.90
CA CYS A 134 -14.00 -7.10 -11.07
C CYS A 134 -15.20 -7.95 -10.61
N GLU A 135 -16.45 -7.51 -10.79
CA GLU A 135 -17.63 -8.30 -10.36
C GLU A 135 -17.91 -9.54 -11.23
N ASN A 136 -17.34 -9.62 -12.43
CA ASN A 136 -17.65 -10.71 -13.38
C ASN A 136 -16.44 -11.53 -13.87
N ASP A 137 -15.23 -11.18 -13.46
CA ASP A 137 -14.02 -11.90 -13.87
C ASP A 137 -13.33 -12.48 -12.62
N ASP A 138 -13.74 -13.69 -12.23
CA ASP A 138 -13.13 -14.49 -11.15
C ASP A 138 -11.61 -14.66 -11.29
N TYR A 139 -11.07 -14.36 -12.47
CA TYR A 139 -9.64 -14.53 -12.78
C TYR A 139 -8.73 -13.39 -12.32
N TYR A 140 -9.26 -12.19 -12.12
CA TYR A 140 -8.48 -10.99 -11.76
C TYR A 140 -8.66 -10.53 -10.32
N CYS A 141 -9.69 -11.01 -9.62
CA CYS A 141 -9.97 -10.63 -8.24
C CYS A 141 -9.30 -11.53 -7.20
N HIS A 142 -8.80 -12.69 -7.62
CA HIS A 142 -7.99 -13.53 -6.74
C HIS A 142 -6.53 -13.10 -6.86
N ASP A 143 -6.05 -12.43 -5.83
CA ASP A 143 -4.62 -12.29 -5.64
C ASP A 143 -4.01 -13.69 -5.58
N ILE A 144 -3.08 -14.00 -6.50
CA ILE A 144 -2.27 -15.24 -6.43
C ILE A 144 -1.57 -15.39 -5.06
N PHE A 145 -1.69 -14.41 -4.19
CA PHE A 145 -1.01 -14.32 -2.89
C PHE A 145 -1.93 -14.15 -1.68
N GLY A 146 -3.24 -14.25 -1.81
CA GLY A 146 -4.17 -14.26 -0.67
C GLY A 146 -5.41 -13.39 -0.84
N ASP A 147 -6.51 -13.91 -0.31
CA ASP A 147 -7.81 -13.26 -0.28
C ASP A 147 -7.75 -11.93 0.46
N TRP A 148 -8.02 -10.85 -0.26
CA TRP A 148 -8.47 -9.63 0.38
C TRP A 148 -9.55 -8.98 -0.49
N ARG A 149 -10.55 -8.49 0.14
CA ARG A 149 -11.69 -7.84 -0.49
C ARG A 149 -11.72 -6.38 -0.05
N VAL A 150 -12.03 -5.50 -0.98
CA VAL A 150 -12.52 -4.18 -0.62
C VAL A 150 -13.93 -4.40 -0.10
N ASP A 151 -14.13 -4.40 1.21
CA ASP A 151 -15.47 -4.39 1.76
C ASP A 151 -16.13 -3.08 1.37
N ASN A 152 -17.24 -3.19 0.66
CA ASN A 152 -18.10 -2.06 0.32
C ASN A 152 -18.37 -1.21 1.55
N ILE A 153 -17.77 -0.03 1.59
CA ILE A 153 -17.98 0.93 2.64
C ILE A 153 -19.27 1.67 2.33
N GLY A 154 -20.25 1.35 3.12
CA GLY A 154 -21.40 2.16 3.48
C GLY A 154 -22.18 2.84 2.35
N LYS A 155 -23.32 2.25 2.04
CA LYS A 155 -24.50 3.04 1.63
C LYS A 155 -24.96 3.90 2.79
#